data_198a7092af393e71996067a3405c2ef7
#
_entry.id   198a7092af393e71996067a3405c2ef7
#
_cell.length_a   1.000
_cell.length_b   1.000
_cell.length_c   1.000
_cell.angle_alpha   90.00
_cell.angle_beta   90.00
_cell.angle_gamma   90.00
#
_symmetry.space_group_name_H-M   'P 1'
#
loop_
_entity.id
_entity.type
_entity.pdbx_description
1 polymer ?
#
loop_
_entity_poly.entity_id
_entity_poly.type
_entity_poly.pdbx_seq_one_letter_code
_entity_poly.pdbx_strand_id
1 'polypeptide(L)'
;MLQKETLKRQVIELLCTDMLVPPEHLLRRIDAALDFTHIYDLVEDLYCEDNGRPSCDPVVLFKLVLIQHLYGIRSLRQTLRDVEVNVAYRWFLGYTMSQTLPHFATVSYAFRHRFTEEVIEKVFRWVLYEIERAGYLSPEVVFIDGTHIKANANLKKHVKKSIPKAAKQYQEQLLEEVNADREAHGKKPFSKDDDDNPKPPEEKTIIESTTDPESGVFHKGEHKKCFAYEAHTMCEKHGYVLEVEVTPGNVHDSVVFDTVFERAVEHYPEIEVVTADAGYKTPWICKQIIDSGRLPSLPYKRPMTQKDNLPWYEYVYDEYYDCILCPQYHPLSYSTTNREGYREYKSKSYICKSCPVRERCTQNQQCVKTVTQHVWQDYLEQAEDVRLSPLGKETYALRSQTIERVFADAKEKHAMRYTPYRGLAAVTTWVKLKFAALNLKKFAIHKWMQPLLKFAISIIEATLQNCKVASLTIWNADAKASAFRPSIKPML
;
A
#
# COMPACT_ATOMS: atom_id res chain seq x y z
N MET A 1 48.79 28.75 -0.85
CA MET A 1 49.55 28.33 -2.03
C MET A 1 48.63 27.50 -2.93
N LEU A 2 48.53 27.82 -4.21
CA LEU A 2 47.78 26.99 -5.16
C LEU A 2 48.66 25.81 -5.54
N GLN A 3 48.24 24.58 -5.13
CA GLN A 3 48.92 23.34 -5.51
C GLN A 3 48.37 22.88 -6.86
N LYS A 4 49.20 22.84 -7.90
CA LYS A 4 48.84 22.28 -9.22
C LYS A 4 49.23 20.81 -9.23
N GLU A 5 48.25 19.91 -9.13
CA GLU A 5 48.49 18.48 -9.30
C GLU A 5 48.56 18.09 -10.77
N THR A 6 49.57 17.32 -11.13
CA THR A 6 49.71 16.70 -12.45
C THR A 6 48.82 15.46 -12.50
N LEU A 7 47.81 15.45 -13.38
CA LEU A 7 46.89 14.31 -13.56
C LEU A 7 47.68 13.10 -14.08
N LYS A 8 47.92 12.10 -13.21
CA LYS A 8 48.57 10.85 -13.56
C LYS A 8 47.51 9.80 -13.96
N ARG A 9 47.11 9.78 -15.24
CA ARG A 9 46.12 8.82 -15.75
C ARG A 9 46.70 7.49 -16.21
N GLN A 10 48.02 7.34 -16.24
CA GLN A 10 48.72 6.17 -16.79
C GLN A 10 49.53 5.43 -15.71
N VAL A 11 49.18 5.59 -14.45
CA VAL A 11 49.79 4.83 -13.37
C VAL A 11 49.16 3.43 -13.34
N ILE A 12 50.04 2.40 -13.31
CA ILE A 12 49.62 1.01 -13.12
C ILE A 12 49.48 0.78 -11.60
N GLU A 13 48.28 0.38 -11.18
CA GLU A 13 48.00 -0.04 -9.80
C GLU A 13 47.51 -1.49 -9.81
N LEU A 14 48.06 -2.33 -8.93
CA LEU A 14 47.62 -3.71 -8.77
C LEU A 14 46.60 -3.81 -7.64
N LEU A 15 45.31 -3.77 -8.00
CA LEU A 15 44.22 -3.81 -7.05
C LEU A 15 43.17 -4.86 -7.47
N CYS A 16 42.57 -5.57 -6.50
CA CYS A 16 41.37 -6.38 -6.77
C CYS A 16 40.12 -5.54 -6.60
N THR A 17 39.04 -5.91 -7.30
CA THR A 17 37.73 -5.21 -7.23
C THR A 17 37.19 -5.18 -5.81
N ASP A 18 37.48 -6.20 -5.00
CA ASP A 18 37.03 -6.26 -3.61
C ASP A 18 37.62 -5.16 -2.74
N MET A 19 38.91 -4.79 -2.97
CA MET A 19 39.55 -3.69 -2.22
C MET A 19 39.02 -2.32 -2.60
N LEU A 20 38.45 -2.18 -3.81
CA LEU A 20 37.97 -0.90 -4.34
C LEU A 20 36.54 -0.53 -3.90
N VAL A 21 35.77 -1.50 -3.41
CA VAL A 21 34.38 -1.25 -2.95
C VAL A 21 34.41 -1.12 -1.43
N PRO A 22 33.99 0.04 -0.87
CA PRO A 22 33.93 0.25 0.57
C PRO A 22 33.10 -0.80 1.31
N PRO A 23 33.46 -1.23 2.52
CA PRO A 23 32.72 -2.23 3.29
C PRO A 23 31.25 -1.84 3.56
N GLU A 24 30.99 -0.53 3.74
CA GLU A 24 29.66 0.03 4.00
C GLU A 24 28.83 0.26 2.72
N HIS A 25 29.35 -0.07 1.55
CA HIS A 25 28.64 0.15 0.28
C HIS A 25 27.33 -0.67 0.22
N LEU A 26 26.24 -0.06 -0.30
CA LEU A 26 24.92 -0.66 -0.34
C LEU A 26 24.90 -2.07 -0.97
N LEU A 27 25.64 -2.26 -2.06
CA LEU A 27 25.66 -3.57 -2.77
C LEU A 27 26.33 -4.66 -1.94
N ARG A 28 27.32 -4.33 -1.08
CA ARG A 28 27.87 -5.30 -0.13
C ARG A 28 26.84 -5.72 0.92
N ARG A 29 26.09 -4.75 1.44
CA ARG A 29 25.01 -5.02 2.39
C ARG A 29 23.93 -5.90 1.78
N ILE A 30 23.58 -5.67 0.51
CA ILE A 30 22.59 -6.45 -0.23
C ILE A 30 23.13 -7.87 -0.49
N ASP A 31 24.37 -8.00 -0.91
CA ASP A 31 24.99 -9.31 -1.17
C ASP A 31 25.09 -10.16 0.10
N ALA A 32 25.38 -9.51 1.25
CA ALA A 32 25.40 -10.16 2.57
C ALA A 32 24.00 -10.42 3.16
N ALA A 33 22.96 -9.78 2.63
CA ALA A 33 21.62 -9.93 3.13
C ALA A 33 20.87 -11.12 2.54
N LEU A 34 21.17 -11.51 1.29
CA LEU A 34 20.49 -12.51 0.47
C LEU A 34 21.46 -13.47 -0.20
N ASP A 35 21.15 -14.75 -0.19
CA ASP A 35 21.87 -15.75 -0.98
C ASP A 35 21.29 -15.83 -2.40
N PHE A 36 21.93 -15.17 -3.34
CA PHE A 36 21.47 -15.11 -4.73
C PHE A 36 21.54 -16.45 -5.47
N THR A 37 22.15 -17.51 -4.91
CA THR A 37 22.16 -18.85 -5.52
C THR A 37 20.75 -19.41 -5.65
N HIS A 38 19.81 -18.99 -4.78
CA HIS A 38 18.41 -19.38 -4.87
C HIS A 38 17.73 -19.00 -6.21
N ILE A 39 18.30 -18.05 -6.95
CA ILE A 39 17.82 -17.72 -8.30
C ILE A 39 17.96 -18.92 -9.26
N TYR A 40 18.97 -19.79 -9.07
CA TYR A 40 19.09 -20.99 -9.88
C TYR A 40 17.87 -21.88 -9.72
N ASP A 41 17.47 -22.15 -8.48
CA ASP A 41 16.32 -23.00 -8.14
C ASP A 41 15.01 -22.49 -8.77
N LEU A 42 14.87 -21.15 -8.87
CA LEU A 42 13.67 -20.51 -9.41
C LEU A 42 13.56 -20.59 -10.95
N VAL A 43 14.67 -20.82 -11.66
CA VAL A 43 14.70 -20.78 -13.12
C VAL A 43 15.28 -22.04 -13.76
N GLU A 44 15.74 -23.02 -12.99
CA GLU A 44 16.40 -24.24 -13.46
C GLU A 44 15.56 -24.97 -14.52
N ASP A 45 14.28 -25.20 -14.25
CA ASP A 45 13.34 -25.86 -15.13
C ASP A 45 13.15 -25.17 -16.51
N LEU A 46 13.57 -23.90 -16.61
CA LEU A 46 13.47 -23.09 -17.83
C LEU A 46 14.74 -23.11 -18.68
N TYR A 47 15.73 -23.93 -18.30
CA TYR A 47 16.98 -24.15 -19.02
C TYR A 47 17.09 -25.59 -19.47
N CYS A 48 17.64 -25.81 -20.69
CA CYS A 48 17.94 -27.15 -21.17
C CYS A 48 19.27 -27.65 -20.58
N GLU A 49 19.29 -28.86 -20.04
CA GLU A 49 20.48 -29.45 -19.44
C GLU A 49 21.58 -29.73 -20.49
N ASP A 50 21.24 -30.30 -21.66
CA ASP A 50 22.19 -30.92 -22.58
C ASP A 50 22.26 -30.28 -23.98
N ASN A 51 21.51 -29.21 -24.26
CA ASN A 51 21.43 -28.69 -25.64
C ASN A 51 21.59 -27.19 -25.72
N GLY A 52 22.43 -26.70 -26.63
CA GLY A 52 22.55 -25.31 -26.98
C GLY A 52 23.86 -24.64 -26.55
N ARG A 53 24.00 -23.37 -26.92
CA ARG A 53 25.13 -22.50 -26.47
C ARG A 53 25.03 -22.25 -24.99
N PRO A 54 26.15 -22.29 -24.21
CA PRO A 54 26.16 -21.92 -22.83
C PRO A 54 25.46 -20.57 -22.59
N SER A 55 24.47 -20.58 -21.71
CA SER A 55 23.71 -19.37 -21.39
C SER A 55 24.51 -18.41 -20.52
N CYS A 56 24.12 -17.13 -20.52
CA CYS A 56 24.60 -16.22 -19.50
C CYS A 56 24.02 -16.65 -18.14
N ASP A 57 24.82 -16.57 -17.10
CA ASP A 57 24.45 -16.91 -15.73
C ASP A 57 23.17 -16.16 -15.30
N PRO A 58 22.09 -16.86 -14.87
CA PRO A 58 20.84 -16.26 -14.46
C PRO A 58 20.97 -15.34 -13.25
N VAL A 59 21.88 -15.61 -12.31
CA VAL A 59 22.17 -14.77 -11.16
C VAL A 59 22.74 -13.42 -11.63
N VAL A 60 23.66 -13.44 -12.58
CA VAL A 60 24.21 -12.21 -13.19
C VAL A 60 23.13 -11.42 -13.91
N LEU A 61 22.25 -12.09 -14.69
CA LEU A 61 21.15 -11.44 -15.39
C LEU A 61 20.18 -10.78 -14.40
N PHE A 62 19.86 -11.47 -13.31
CA PHE A 62 19.01 -10.94 -12.25
C PHE A 62 19.66 -9.76 -11.54
N LYS A 63 20.93 -9.90 -11.10
CA LYS A 63 21.68 -8.82 -10.44
C LYS A 63 21.79 -7.57 -11.32
N LEU A 64 21.93 -7.69 -12.64
CA LEU A 64 21.90 -6.55 -13.58
C LEU A 64 20.59 -5.77 -13.53
N VAL A 65 19.46 -6.48 -13.56
CA VAL A 65 18.14 -5.84 -13.47
C VAL A 65 17.87 -5.33 -12.07
N LEU A 66 18.36 -6.02 -11.04
CA LEU A 66 18.29 -5.54 -9.66
C LEU A 66 19.04 -4.21 -9.48
N ILE A 67 20.25 -4.05 -10.04
CA ILE A 67 20.98 -2.75 -10.06
C ILE A 67 20.08 -1.66 -10.69
N GLN A 68 19.45 -1.95 -11.84
CA GLN A 68 18.56 -1.01 -12.50
C GLN A 68 17.43 -0.53 -11.56
N HIS A 69 16.82 -1.44 -10.82
CA HIS A 69 15.72 -1.11 -9.92
C HIS A 69 16.18 -0.43 -8.63
N LEU A 70 17.29 -0.86 -8.04
CA LEU A 70 17.87 -0.30 -6.82
C LEU A 70 18.27 1.18 -6.97
N TYR A 71 18.86 1.52 -8.12
CA TYR A 71 19.35 2.86 -8.39
C TYR A 71 18.43 3.71 -9.28
N GLY A 72 17.24 3.19 -9.62
CA GLY A 72 16.25 3.91 -10.40
C GLY A 72 16.73 4.26 -11.82
N ILE A 73 17.59 3.43 -12.41
CA ILE A 73 18.10 3.65 -13.77
C ILE A 73 16.95 3.37 -14.76
N ARG A 74 16.73 4.30 -15.70
CA ARG A 74 15.53 4.27 -16.55
C ARG A 74 15.53 3.20 -17.62
N SER A 75 16.68 2.73 -18.07
CA SER A 75 16.76 1.73 -19.14
C SER A 75 17.88 0.74 -18.91
N LEU A 76 17.66 -0.50 -19.39
CA LEU A 76 18.66 -1.57 -19.34
C LEU A 76 19.94 -1.20 -20.10
N ARG A 77 19.83 -0.49 -21.23
CA ARG A 77 21.01 -0.01 -21.98
C ARG A 77 21.86 0.94 -21.16
N GLN A 78 21.22 1.84 -20.43
CA GLN A 78 21.95 2.75 -19.54
C GLN A 78 22.57 1.99 -18.36
N THR A 79 21.86 1.02 -17.78
CA THR A 79 22.39 0.16 -16.72
C THR A 79 23.69 -0.52 -17.15
N LEU A 80 23.72 -1.12 -18.35
CA LEU A 80 24.94 -1.77 -18.84
C LEU A 80 26.10 -0.79 -19.04
N ARG A 81 25.83 0.41 -19.58
CA ARG A 81 26.86 1.47 -19.70
C ARG A 81 27.42 1.89 -18.35
N ASP A 82 26.52 2.04 -17.35
CA ASP A 82 26.94 2.39 -16.01
C ASP A 82 27.78 1.26 -15.37
N VAL A 83 27.41 -0.01 -15.59
CA VAL A 83 28.15 -1.20 -15.14
C VAL A 83 29.54 -1.28 -15.80
N GLU A 84 29.69 -0.85 -17.05
CA GLU A 84 31.00 -0.87 -17.75
C GLU A 84 32.09 -0.11 -16.99
N VAL A 85 31.71 0.99 -16.32
CA VAL A 85 32.65 1.92 -15.67
C VAL A 85 32.57 1.94 -14.16
N ASN A 86 31.55 1.30 -13.56
CA ASN A 86 31.34 1.32 -12.11
C ASN A 86 31.90 0.06 -11.44
N VAL A 87 32.92 0.22 -10.64
CA VAL A 87 33.58 -0.86 -9.92
C VAL A 87 32.66 -1.62 -8.98
N ALA A 88 31.80 -0.91 -8.23
CA ALA A 88 30.88 -1.54 -7.28
C ALA A 88 29.80 -2.38 -7.98
N TYR A 89 29.34 -1.96 -9.16
CA TYR A 89 28.40 -2.75 -9.96
C TYR A 89 29.07 -4.01 -10.51
N ARG A 90 30.29 -3.90 -11.03
CA ARG A 90 31.08 -5.07 -11.49
C ARG A 90 31.36 -6.04 -10.36
N TRP A 91 31.77 -5.53 -9.20
CA TRP A 91 31.97 -6.34 -8.02
C TRP A 91 30.72 -7.15 -7.64
N PHE A 92 29.56 -6.49 -7.61
CA PHE A 92 28.29 -7.13 -7.27
C PHE A 92 27.90 -8.25 -8.26
N LEU A 93 28.29 -8.11 -9.53
CA LEU A 93 28.09 -9.15 -10.56
C LEU A 93 29.16 -10.26 -10.52
N GLY A 94 30.21 -10.12 -9.73
CA GLY A 94 31.37 -11.01 -9.74
C GLY A 94 32.26 -10.82 -10.97
N TYR A 95 32.21 -9.68 -11.65
CA TYR A 95 32.94 -9.40 -12.89
C TYR A 95 34.23 -8.62 -12.63
N THR A 96 35.30 -9.00 -13.34
CA THR A 96 36.52 -8.21 -13.43
C THR A 96 36.33 -6.96 -14.27
N MET A 97 37.25 -5.98 -14.18
CA MET A 97 37.17 -4.75 -14.97
C MET A 97 37.30 -4.97 -16.49
N SER A 98 37.95 -6.03 -16.91
CA SER A 98 38.16 -6.40 -18.32
C SER A 98 37.12 -7.33 -18.89
N GLN A 99 36.27 -7.94 -18.06
CA GLN A 99 35.27 -8.91 -18.50
C GLN A 99 34.15 -8.22 -19.28
N THR A 100 33.77 -8.83 -20.42
CA THR A 100 32.71 -8.31 -21.30
C THR A 100 31.32 -8.55 -20.69
N LEU A 101 30.49 -7.52 -20.69
CA LEU A 101 29.10 -7.60 -20.23
C LEU A 101 28.21 -8.27 -21.27
N PRO A 102 27.10 -8.93 -20.85
CA PRO A 102 26.12 -9.46 -21.77
C PRO A 102 25.43 -8.32 -22.54
N HIS A 103 25.09 -8.60 -23.81
CA HIS A 103 24.34 -7.62 -24.60
C HIS A 103 22.95 -7.39 -24.01
N PHE A 104 22.42 -6.17 -24.10
CA PHE A 104 21.12 -5.82 -23.53
C PHE A 104 19.98 -6.69 -24.06
N ALA A 105 20.07 -7.19 -25.31
CA ALA A 105 19.07 -8.07 -25.87
C ALA A 105 19.03 -9.43 -25.16
N THR A 106 20.18 -9.96 -24.72
CA THR A 106 20.26 -11.20 -23.94
C THR A 106 19.53 -11.07 -22.61
N VAL A 107 19.78 -9.98 -21.88
CA VAL A 107 19.10 -9.68 -20.61
C VAL A 107 17.59 -9.50 -20.85
N SER A 108 17.22 -8.70 -21.86
CA SER A 108 15.81 -8.48 -22.20
C SER A 108 15.09 -9.76 -22.62
N TYR A 109 15.76 -10.66 -23.34
CA TYR A 109 15.21 -11.96 -23.71
C TYR A 109 14.96 -12.83 -22.48
N ALA A 110 15.93 -12.91 -21.55
CA ALA A 110 15.77 -13.68 -20.33
C ALA A 110 14.58 -13.18 -19.47
N PHE A 111 14.43 -11.86 -19.32
CA PHE A 111 13.29 -11.27 -18.59
C PHE A 111 11.95 -11.36 -19.31
N ARG A 112 11.93 -11.73 -20.58
CA ARG A 112 10.69 -12.00 -21.31
C ARG A 112 10.28 -13.47 -21.27
N HIS A 113 11.25 -14.39 -21.22
CA HIS A 113 11.02 -15.83 -21.45
C HIS A 113 11.37 -16.72 -20.26
N ARG A 114 12.18 -16.23 -19.31
CA ARG A 114 12.63 -17.02 -18.14
C ARG A 114 12.23 -16.36 -16.82
N PHE A 115 12.46 -15.06 -16.67
CA PHE A 115 11.95 -14.32 -15.51
C PHE A 115 10.51 -13.85 -15.77
N THR A 116 9.62 -14.84 -15.94
CA THR A 116 8.18 -14.61 -16.16
C THR A 116 7.52 -13.95 -14.95
N GLU A 117 6.26 -13.56 -15.08
CA GLU A 117 5.51 -12.97 -13.98
C GLU A 117 5.47 -13.90 -12.75
N GLU A 118 5.31 -15.21 -12.98
CA GLU A 118 5.31 -16.24 -11.93
C GLU A 118 6.66 -16.33 -11.21
N VAL A 119 7.78 -16.32 -11.95
CA VAL A 119 9.12 -16.33 -11.35
C VAL A 119 9.36 -15.05 -10.55
N ILE A 120 8.92 -13.90 -11.04
CA ILE A 120 9.07 -12.65 -10.32
C ILE A 120 8.19 -12.59 -9.06
N GLU A 121 7.01 -13.20 -9.08
CA GLU A 121 6.21 -13.40 -7.87
C GLU A 121 6.98 -14.24 -6.85
N LYS A 122 7.55 -15.36 -7.25
CA LYS A 122 8.38 -16.19 -6.37
C LYS A 122 9.58 -15.41 -5.80
N VAL A 123 10.23 -14.58 -6.61
CA VAL A 123 11.31 -13.70 -6.16
C VAL A 123 10.82 -12.68 -5.13
N PHE A 124 9.65 -12.06 -5.35
CA PHE A 124 9.07 -11.10 -4.43
C PHE A 124 8.76 -11.78 -3.08
N ARG A 125 8.16 -12.97 -3.10
CA ARG A 125 7.87 -13.78 -1.90
C ARG A 125 9.15 -14.24 -1.19
N TRP A 126 10.16 -14.68 -1.94
CA TRP A 126 11.45 -15.07 -1.35
C TRP A 126 12.11 -13.91 -0.59
N VAL A 127 12.13 -12.70 -1.15
CA VAL A 127 12.65 -11.52 -0.44
C VAL A 127 11.89 -11.28 0.85
N LEU A 128 10.56 -11.38 0.85
CA LEU A 128 9.74 -11.23 2.06
C LEU A 128 10.00 -12.32 3.08
N TYR A 129 10.11 -13.58 2.65
CA TYR A 129 10.45 -14.70 3.50
C TYR A 129 11.79 -14.50 4.24
N GLU A 130 12.82 -14.01 3.54
CA GLU A 130 14.11 -13.74 4.17
C GLU A 130 14.06 -12.58 5.18
N ILE A 131 13.21 -11.58 4.93
CA ILE A 131 12.96 -10.47 5.86
C ILE A 131 12.24 -10.98 7.12
N GLU A 132 11.22 -11.81 6.93
CA GLU A 132 10.44 -12.43 8.02
C GLU A 132 11.31 -13.36 8.86
N ARG A 133 12.06 -14.28 8.22
CA ARG A 133 13.00 -15.18 8.88
C ARG A 133 14.02 -14.45 9.72
N ALA A 134 14.43 -13.25 9.31
CA ALA A 134 15.34 -12.40 10.05
C ALA A 134 14.65 -11.57 11.16
N GLY A 135 13.33 -11.67 11.34
CA GLY A 135 12.56 -10.99 12.38
C GLY A 135 12.36 -9.49 12.15
N TYR A 136 12.29 -9.04 10.88
CA TYR A 136 12.08 -7.63 10.53
C TYR A 136 10.67 -7.32 10.05
N LEU A 137 9.80 -8.32 9.84
CA LEU A 137 8.39 -8.09 9.53
C LEU A 137 7.56 -7.99 10.82
N SER A 138 6.57 -7.12 10.79
CA SER A 138 5.60 -6.92 11.87
C SER A 138 4.24 -6.59 11.25
N PRO A 139 3.55 -7.58 10.67
CA PRO A 139 2.35 -7.37 9.87
C PRO A 139 1.06 -7.17 10.67
N GLU A 140 1.11 -7.09 12.02
CA GLU A 140 -0.07 -6.88 12.87
C GLU A 140 -0.87 -5.64 12.48
N VAL A 141 -0.18 -4.58 11.99
CA VAL A 141 -0.80 -3.36 11.46
C VAL A 141 -0.35 -3.15 10.03
N VAL A 142 -1.30 -3.15 9.11
CA VAL A 142 -1.05 -2.95 7.69
C VAL A 142 -1.71 -1.69 7.15
N PHE A 143 -1.10 -1.14 6.09
CA PHE A 143 -1.55 0.06 5.40
C PHE A 143 -1.76 -0.26 3.93
N ILE A 144 -2.97 0.04 3.42
CA ILE A 144 -3.30 -0.15 2.01
C ILE A 144 -3.60 1.19 1.34
N ASP A 145 -3.09 1.38 0.13
CA ASP A 145 -3.31 2.57 -0.69
C ASP A 145 -2.94 2.32 -2.15
N GLY A 146 -3.42 3.17 -3.05
CA GLY A 146 -3.12 3.14 -4.46
C GLY A 146 -2.12 4.22 -4.89
N THR A 147 -1.27 3.89 -5.86
CA THR A 147 -0.39 4.88 -6.45
C THR A 147 -0.34 4.80 -7.98
N HIS A 148 -0.58 5.93 -8.64
CA HIS A 148 -0.60 6.00 -10.09
C HIS A 148 0.82 6.08 -10.69
N ILE A 149 1.01 5.32 -11.77
CA ILE A 149 2.23 5.22 -12.57
C ILE A 149 1.88 5.64 -13.98
N LYS A 150 2.51 6.70 -14.49
CA LYS A 150 2.24 7.18 -15.85
C LYS A 150 2.64 6.12 -16.88
N ALA A 151 1.71 5.76 -17.74
CA ALA A 151 1.91 4.78 -18.82
C ALA A 151 2.74 5.33 -19.98
N ASN A 152 3.35 4.42 -20.74
CA ASN A 152 4.05 4.73 -21.99
C ASN A 152 3.05 4.89 -23.14
N ALA A 153 2.13 5.83 -22.99
CA ALA A 153 1.04 6.10 -23.92
C ALA A 153 0.87 7.59 -24.20
N ASN A 154 0.48 7.92 -25.41
CA ASN A 154 0.22 9.31 -25.82
C ASN A 154 -1.27 9.62 -25.66
N LEU A 155 -1.59 10.63 -24.83
CA LEU A 155 -2.97 11.03 -24.57
C LEU A 155 -3.74 11.47 -25.83
N LYS A 156 -3.05 11.98 -26.86
CA LYS A 156 -3.67 12.37 -28.14
C LYS A 156 -4.04 11.18 -29.03
N LYS A 157 -3.47 10.00 -28.79
CA LYS A 157 -3.72 8.76 -29.55
C LYS A 157 -4.68 7.86 -28.76
N HIS A 158 -5.98 8.11 -28.94
CA HIS A 158 -7.01 7.34 -28.24
C HIS A 158 -8.26 7.15 -29.11
N VAL A 159 -9.05 6.16 -28.74
CA VAL A 159 -10.39 5.90 -29.27
C VAL A 159 -11.40 5.93 -28.13
N LYS A 160 -12.65 6.28 -28.43
CA LYS A 160 -13.75 6.15 -27.49
C LYS A 160 -14.40 4.78 -27.72
N LYS A 161 -14.58 4.01 -26.65
CA LYS A 161 -15.17 2.68 -26.67
C LYS A 161 -16.29 2.61 -25.65
N SER A 162 -17.42 2.06 -26.03
CA SER A 162 -18.50 1.75 -25.10
C SER A 162 -18.27 0.36 -24.52
N ILE A 163 -18.29 0.25 -23.20
CA ILE A 163 -18.19 -1.03 -22.48
C ILE A 163 -19.36 -1.16 -21.52
N PRO A 164 -19.87 -2.39 -21.30
CA PRO A 164 -20.85 -2.62 -20.26
C PRO A 164 -20.23 -2.30 -18.89
N LYS A 165 -21.06 -1.76 -17.99
CA LYS A 165 -20.64 -1.51 -16.61
C LYS A 165 -20.46 -2.85 -15.90
N ALA A 166 -19.28 -3.09 -15.32
CA ALA A 166 -19.03 -4.32 -14.59
C ALA A 166 -19.96 -4.44 -13.37
N ALA A 167 -20.48 -5.64 -13.13
CA ALA A 167 -21.20 -5.97 -11.90
C ALA A 167 -20.26 -5.88 -10.69
N LYS A 168 -20.79 -5.52 -9.53
CA LYS A 168 -20.05 -5.53 -8.27
C LYS A 168 -19.78 -6.99 -7.87
N GLN A 169 -18.54 -7.28 -7.44
CA GLN A 169 -18.10 -8.64 -7.09
C GLN A 169 -18.94 -9.26 -5.96
N TYR A 170 -19.47 -8.43 -5.04
CA TYR A 170 -20.28 -8.84 -3.89
C TYR A 170 -21.81 -8.75 -4.12
N GLN A 171 -22.26 -8.63 -5.38
CA GLN A 171 -23.66 -8.34 -5.67
C GLN A 171 -24.61 -9.49 -5.29
N GLU A 172 -24.13 -10.72 -5.37
CA GLU A 172 -24.93 -11.88 -4.96
C GLU A 172 -25.14 -11.91 -3.46
N GLN A 173 -24.08 -11.75 -2.67
CA GLN A 173 -24.15 -11.70 -1.21
C GLN A 173 -25.01 -10.52 -0.72
N LEU A 174 -24.83 -9.34 -1.34
CA LEU A 174 -25.68 -8.19 -1.04
C LEU A 174 -27.15 -8.48 -1.30
N LEU A 175 -27.48 -9.15 -2.43
CA LEU A 175 -28.85 -9.49 -2.78
C LEU A 175 -29.48 -10.48 -1.80
N GLU A 176 -28.71 -11.45 -1.32
CA GLU A 176 -29.17 -12.39 -0.29
C GLU A 176 -29.54 -11.67 1.01
N GLU A 177 -28.66 -10.79 1.50
CA GLU A 177 -28.93 -10.02 2.72
C GLU A 177 -30.06 -8.98 2.55
N VAL A 178 -30.15 -8.34 1.37
CA VAL A 178 -31.27 -7.48 1.02
C VAL A 178 -32.60 -8.25 1.03
N ASN A 179 -32.62 -9.47 0.50
CA ASN A 179 -33.82 -10.30 0.49
C ASN A 179 -34.22 -10.73 1.90
N ALA A 180 -33.27 -11.13 2.74
CA ALA A 180 -33.51 -11.44 4.14
C ALA A 180 -34.08 -10.22 4.90
N ASP A 181 -33.52 -9.02 4.67
CA ASP A 181 -34.01 -7.78 5.27
C ASP A 181 -35.43 -7.43 4.79
N ARG A 182 -35.75 -7.63 3.50
CA ARG A 182 -37.07 -7.41 2.95
C ARG A 182 -38.12 -8.37 3.52
N GLU A 183 -37.78 -9.64 3.64
CA GLU A 183 -38.64 -10.66 4.26
C GLU A 183 -38.93 -10.34 5.72
N ALA A 184 -37.94 -9.93 6.49
CA ALA A 184 -38.08 -9.49 7.89
C ALA A 184 -39.08 -8.30 8.02
N HIS A 185 -39.17 -7.45 6.99
CA HIS A 185 -40.10 -6.33 6.91
C HIS A 185 -41.39 -6.66 6.15
N GLY A 186 -41.68 -7.93 5.87
CA GLY A 186 -42.88 -8.36 5.18
C GLY A 186 -42.96 -7.94 3.70
N LYS A 187 -41.81 -7.66 3.06
CA LYS A 187 -41.72 -7.34 1.62
C LYS A 187 -41.33 -8.58 0.83
N LYS A 188 -41.77 -8.66 -0.42
CA LYS A 188 -41.37 -9.74 -1.32
C LYS A 188 -39.89 -9.65 -1.62
N PRO A 189 -39.13 -10.78 -1.58
CA PRO A 189 -37.76 -10.81 -2.02
C PRO A 189 -37.68 -10.47 -3.52
N PHE A 190 -36.50 -9.97 -3.93
CA PHE A 190 -36.23 -9.83 -5.36
C PHE A 190 -35.88 -11.20 -5.93
N SER A 191 -36.57 -11.61 -7.03
CA SER A 191 -36.14 -12.81 -7.76
C SER A 191 -34.98 -12.49 -8.69
N LYS A 192 -34.15 -13.51 -9.03
CA LYS A 192 -33.11 -13.37 -10.06
C LYS A 192 -33.71 -13.05 -11.43
N ASP A 193 -34.99 -13.40 -11.65
CA ASP A 193 -35.73 -13.29 -12.92
C ASP A 193 -36.68 -12.08 -13.00
N ASP A 194 -36.81 -11.28 -11.93
CA ASP A 194 -37.66 -10.08 -11.90
C ASP A 194 -37.15 -8.90 -12.78
N ASP A 195 -36.19 -9.16 -13.64
CA ASP A 195 -35.87 -8.26 -14.75
C ASP A 195 -36.76 -8.53 -15.97
N ASP A 196 -38.10 -8.43 -15.78
CA ASP A 196 -39.04 -8.43 -16.89
C ASP A 196 -38.81 -7.31 -17.93
N ASN A 197 -37.83 -6.46 -17.68
CA ASN A 197 -37.27 -5.50 -18.62
C ASN A 197 -35.79 -5.27 -18.25
N PRO A 198 -34.86 -6.16 -18.67
CA PRO A 198 -33.44 -5.93 -18.43
C PRO A 198 -33.11 -4.60 -19.08
N LYS A 199 -32.96 -3.55 -18.26
CA LYS A 199 -32.38 -2.31 -18.75
C LYS A 199 -31.07 -2.74 -19.43
N PRO A 200 -30.86 -2.39 -20.70
CA PRO A 200 -29.60 -2.72 -21.35
C PRO A 200 -28.46 -2.29 -20.42
N PRO A 201 -27.44 -3.12 -20.23
CA PRO A 201 -26.38 -2.82 -19.29
C PRO A 201 -25.91 -1.39 -19.54
N GLU A 202 -25.93 -0.56 -18.50
CA GLU A 202 -25.53 0.84 -18.64
C GLU A 202 -24.16 0.88 -19.30
N GLU A 203 -24.12 1.38 -20.52
CA GLU A 203 -22.86 1.51 -21.26
C GLU A 203 -22.07 2.70 -20.72
N LYS A 204 -20.84 2.45 -20.36
CA LYS A 204 -19.89 3.50 -20.01
C LYS A 204 -18.95 3.75 -21.16
N THR A 205 -18.91 4.97 -21.67
CA THR A 205 -17.90 5.36 -22.67
C THR A 205 -16.55 5.55 -21.98
N ILE A 206 -15.58 4.73 -22.33
CA ILE A 206 -14.20 4.86 -21.89
C ILE A 206 -13.33 5.43 -23.01
N ILE A 207 -12.21 6.02 -22.60
CA ILE A 207 -11.14 6.47 -23.50
C ILE A 207 -10.03 5.42 -23.41
N GLU A 208 -9.79 4.72 -24.52
CA GLU A 208 -8.77 3.67 -24.62
C GLU A 208 -7.57 4.18 -25.44
N SER A 209 -6.35 3.93 -24.98
CA SER A 209 -5.14 4.28 -25.72
C SER A 209 -4.91 3.35 -26.90
N THR A 210 -4.58 3.87 -28.06
CA THR A 210 -4.21 3.03 -29.23
C THR A 210 -2.78 2.48 -29.15
N THR A 211 -1.95 3.00 -28.24
CA THR A 211 -0.56 2.58 -28.08
C THR A 211 -0.34 1.64 -26.89
N ASP A 212 -1.23 1.70 -25.91
CA ASP A 212 -1.23 0.88 -24.70
C ASP A 212 -2.68 0.71 -24.22
N PRO A 213 -3.46 -0.22 -24.84
CA PRO A 213 -4.90 -0.35 -24.61
C PRO A 213 -5.26 -0.73 -23.16
N GLU A 214 -4.36 -1.43 -22.46
CA GLU A 214 -4.57 -1.86 -21.08
C GLU A 214 -4.31 -0.76 -20.04
N SER A 215 -3.80 0.41 -20.47
CA SER A 215 -3.67 1.56 -19.60
C SER A 215 -5.00 2.32 -19.44
N GLY A 216 -5.30 2.78 -18.22
CA GLY A 216 -6.50 3.56 -17.93
C GLY A 216 -6.24 5.07 -17.96
N VAL A 217 -7.29 5.87 -18.18
CA VAL A 217 -7.19 7.32 -18.08
C VAL A 217 -7.28 7.75 -16.62
N PHE A 218 -6.19 8.28 -16.11
CA PHE A 218 -6.13 8.92 -14.81
C PHE A 218 -6.38 10.43 -14.91
N HIS A 219 -7.20 10.94 -14.02
CA HIS A 219 -7.56 12.35 -13.94
C HIS A 219 -7.46 12.84 -12.49
N LYS A 220 -6.60 13.83 -12.23
CA LYS A 220 -6.49 14.45 -10.91
C LYS A 220 -6.56 15.98 -11.07
N GLY A 221 -7.69 16.55 -10.63
CA GLY A 221 -7.97 17.97 -10.81
C GLY A 221 -8.03 18.37 -12.29
N GLU A 222 -8.15 19.66 -12.58
CA GLU A 222 -8.33 20.18 -13.94
C GLU A 222 -7.10 20.03 -14.84
N HIS A 223 -5.91 19.93 -14.26
CA HIS A 223 -4.65 20.08 -15.01
C HIS A 223 -3.87 18.79 -15.24
N LYS A 224 -4.24 17.67 -14.61
CA LYS A 224 -3.48 16.42 -14.72
C LYS A 224 -4.32 15.30 -15.28
N LYS A 225 -4.22 15.09 -16.60
CA LYS A 225 -4.82 13.97 -17.31
C LYS A 225 -3.74 13.18 -18.05
N CYS A 226 -3.67 11.87 -17.85
CA CYS A 226 -2.74 11.00 -18.59
C CYS A 226 -3.25 9.56 -18.59
N PHE A 227 -2.73 8.73 -19.47
CA PHE A 227 -2.82 7.30 -19.34
C PHE A 227 -1.91 6.82 -18.22
N ALA A 228 -2.39 5.95 -17.36
CA ALA A 228 -1.70 5.44 -16.20
C ALA A 228 -2.11 4.01 -15.87
N TYR A 229 -1.27 3.36 -15.10
CA TYR A 229 -1.58 2.18 -14.28
C TYR A 229 -1.66 2.62 -12.82
N GLU A 230 -2.30 1.84 -12.00
CA GLU A 230 -2.34 2.03 -10.56
C GLU A 230 -1.80 0.79 -9.87
N ALA A 231 -0.89 1.00 -8.91
CA ALA A 231 -0.39 -0.05 -8.05
C ALA A 231 -1.07 0.06 -6.68
N HIS A 232 -2.00 -0.85 -6.42
CA HIS A 232 -2.64 -1.02 -5.12
C HIS A 232 -1.69 -1.84 -4.25
N THR A 233 -1.26 -1.27 -3.15
CA THR A 233 -0.12 -1.77 -2.37
C THR A 233 -0.50 -1.88 -0.92
N MET A 234 -0.15 -2.99 -0.29
CA MET A 234 -0.22 -3.16 1.16
C MET A 234 1.19 -3.23 1.74
N CYS A 235 1.45 -2.48 2.80
CA CYS A 235 2.70 -2.53 3.54
C CYS A 235 2.45 -2.61 5.05
N GLU A 236 3.42 -3.14 5.80
CA GLU A 236 3.38 -3.16 7.26
C GLU A 236 4.00 -1.89 7.88
N LYS A 237 4.00 -1.76 9.20
CA LYS A 237 4.38 -0.54 9.94
C LYS A 237 5.81 -0.03 9.69
N HIS A 238 6.74 -0.89 9.32
CA HIS A 238 8.10 -0.50 8.94
C HIS A 238 8.22 -0.18 7.44
N GLY A 239 7.11 -0.30 6.69
CA GLY A 239 7.00 0.01 5.28
C GLY A 239 7.65 -1.04 4.37
N TYR A 240 7.70 -2.29 4.78
CA TYR A 240 7.91 -3.40 3.85
C TYR A 240 6.61 -3.67 3.10
N VAL A 241 6.71 -3.73 1.78
CA VAL A 241 5.57 -4.00 0.90
C VAL A 241 5.28 -5.49 0.94
N LEU A 242 4.10 -5.87 1.41
CA LEU A 242 3.66 -7.26 1.58
C LEU A 242 2.93 -7.77 0.34
N GLU A 243 2.02 -6.94 -0.21
CA GLU A 243 1.20 -7.27 -1.38
C GLU A 243 1.15 -6.11 -2.37
N VAL A 244 0.99 -6.46 -3.63
CA VAL A 244 0.77 -5.49 -4.71
C VAL A 244 -0.10 -6.08 -5.80
N GLU A 245 -1.07 -5.29 -6.27
CA GLU A 245 -1.89 -5.56 -7.44
C GLU A 245 -1.81 -4.36 -8.39
N VAL A 246 -1.67 -4.61 -9.68
CA VAL A 246 -1.57 -3.55 -10.69
C VAL A 246 -2.80 -3.58 -11.58
N THR A 247 -3.44 -2.42 -11.75
CA THR A 247 -4.63 -2.28 -12.58
C THR A 247 -4.50 -1.12 -13.56
N PRO A 248 -5.37 -1.03 -14.58
CA PRO A 248 -5.55 0.20 -15.33
C PRO A 248 -5.89 1.38 -14.40
N GLY A 249 -5.29 2.55 -14.61
CA GLY A 249 -5.41 3.71 -13.70
C GLY A 249 -6.79 4.38 -13.63
N ASN A 250 -7.82 3.78 -14.18
CA ASN A 250 -9.24 4.16 -14.07
C ASN A 250 -10.07 3.16 -13.27
N VAL A 251 -9.46 2.16 -12.70
CA VAL A 251 -10.09 1.21 -11.76
C VAL A 251 -10.10 1.87 -10.37
N HIS A 252 -11.24 1.77 -9.68
CA HIS A 252 -11.36 2.37 -8.35
C HIS A 252 -10.76 1.45 -7.29
N ASP A 253 -10.06 2.02 -6.31
CA ASP A 253 -9.38 1.31 -5.22
C ASP A 253 -10.25 0.25 -4.53
N SER A 254 -11.53 0.58 -4.28
CA SER A 254 -12.48 -0.32 -3.62
C SER A 254 -12.80 -1.60 -4.42
N VAL A 255 -12.49 -1.66 -5.71
CA VAL A 255 -12.73 -2.86 -6.54
C VAL A 255 -11.60 -3.87 -6.37
N VAL A 256 -10.41 -3.40 -6.03
CA VAL A 256 -9.18 -4.21 -5.96
C VAL A 256 -8.90 -4.64 -4.52
N PHE A 257 -9.59 -4.03 -3.56
CA PHE A 257 -9.37 -4.28 -2.14
C PHE A 257 -9.40 -5.77 -1.79
N ASP A 258 -10.47 -6.47 -2.20
CA ASP A 258 -10.68 -7.88 -1.85
C ASP A 258 -9.48 -8.75 -2.28
N THR A 259 -9.01 -8.57 -3.51
CA THR A 259 -7.88 -9.33 -4.05
C THR A 259 -6.59 -9.12 -3.26
N VAL A 260 -6.28 -7.86 -2.89
CA VAL A 260 -5.07 -7.54 -2.12
C VAL A 260 -5.21 -8.00 -0.67
N PHE A 261 -6.39 -7.80 -0.10
CA PHE A 261 -6.66 -8.14 1.30
C PHE A 261 -6.68 -9.65 1.54
N GLU A 262 -7.38 -10.42 0.71
CA GLU A 262 -7.46 -11.89 0.82
C GLU A 262 -6.09 -12.53 0.73
N ARG A 263 -5.27 -12.15 -0.26
CA ARG A 263 -3.89 -12.64 -0.40
C ARG A 263 -3.02 -12.26 0.79
N ALA A 264 -3.17 -11.04 1.30
CA ALA A 264 -2.40 -10.61 2.47
C ALA A 264 -2.76 -11.40 3.72
N VAL A 265 -4.04 -11.64 3.95
CA VAL A 265 -4.54 -12.42 5.10
C VAL A 265 -4.13 -13.90 5.01
N GLU A 266 -4.11 -14.45 3.80
CA GLU A 266 -3.65 -15.84 3.56
C GLU A 266 -2.16 -15.99 3.92
N HIS A 267 -1.31 -15.03 3.54
CA HIS A 267 0.12 -15.07 3.81
C HIS A 267 0.49 -14.62 5.23
N TYR A 268 -0.28 -13.68 5.79
CA TYR A 268 -0.03 -13.05 7.10
C TYR A 268 -1.29 -13.06 7.96
N PRO A 269 -1.66 -14.23 8.53
CA PRO A 269 -2.86 -14.37 9.36
C PRO A 269 -2.82 -13.52 10.64
N GLU A 270 -1.64 -13.07 11.07
CA GLU A 270 -1.41 -12.20 12.23
C GLU A 270 -1.82 -10.73 12.02
N ILE A 271 -2.31 -10.35 10.83
CA ILE A 271 -2.86 -9.02 10.59
C ILE A 271 -4.05 -8.78 11.52
N GLU A 272 -3.99 -7.73 12.33
CA GLU A 272 -5.05 -7.34 13.27
C GLU A 272 -5.75 -6.05 12.84
N VAL A 273 -4.99 -5.07 12.31
CA VAL A 273 -5.50 -3.75 11.96
C VAL A 273 -5.19 -3.42 10.51
N VAL A 274 -6.23 -3.05 9.76
CA VAL A 274 -6.13 -2.63 8.36
C VAL A 274 -6.40 -1.13 8.25
N THR A 275 -5.39 -0.37 7.86
CA THR A 275 -5.47 1.08 7.72
C THR A 275 -5.51 1.47 6.24
N ALA A 276 -6.52 2.27 5.85
CA ALA A 276 -6.65 2.74 4.47
C ALA A 276 -7.18 4.18 4.40
N ASP A 277 -7.26 4.74 3.19
CA ASP A 277 -7.79 6.08 2.99
C ASP A 277 -9.33 6.12 2.91
N ALA A 278 -9.91 7.33 2.74
CA ALA A 278 -11.36 7.51 2.65
C ALA A 278 -12.00 6.86 1.41
N GLY A 279 -11.23 6.56 0.38
CA GLY A 279 -11.67 5.86 -0.84
C GLY A 279 -12.11 4.43 -0.55
N TYR A 280 -11.42 3.79 0.38
CA TYR A 280 -11.71 2.42 0.83
C TYR A 280 -12.86 2.32 1.83
N LYS A 281 -13.35 3.44 2.41
CA LYS A 281 -14.45 3.41 3.36
C LYS A 281 -15.79 3.20 2.65
N THR A 282 -16.12 1.94 2.40
CA THR A 282 -17.39 1.46 1.87
C THR A 282 -18.01 0.43 2.83
N PRO A 283 -19.35 0.25 2.82
CA PRO A 283 -19.98 -0.76 3.69
C PRO A 283 -19.41 -2.16 3.48
N TRP A 284 -19.13 -2.53 2.22
CA TRP A 284 -18.54 -3.82 1.87
C TRP A 284 -17.15 -4.02 2.49
N ILE A 285 -16.24 -3.07 2.32
CA ILE A 285 -14.87 -3.18 2.84
C ILE A 285 -14.86 -3.23 4.36
N CYS A 286 -15.70 -2.41 5.03
CA CYS A 286 -15.83 -2.49 6.48
C CYS A 286 -16.31 -3.87 6.93
N LYS A 287 -17.32 -4.44 6.22
CA LYS A 287 -17.82 -5.80 6.47
C LYS A 287 -16.72 -6.84 6.30
N GLN A 288 -16.00 -6.83 5.19
CA GLN A 288 -14.92 -7.78 4.91
C GLN A 288 -13.83 -7.80 6.00
N ILE A 289 -13.40 -6.63 6.42
CA ILE A 289 -12.38 -6.52 7.47
C ILE A 289 -12.91 -7.05 8.80
N ILE A 290 -14.12 -6.65 9.20
CA ILE A 290 -14.69 -7.02 10.50
C ILE A 290 -15.08 -8.50 10.55
N ASP A 291 -15.72 -9.03 9.50
CA ASP A 291 -16.08 -10.45 9.42
C ASP A 291 -14.85 -11.38 9.43
N SER A 292 -13.70 -10.89 8.94
CA SER A 292 -12.42 -11.60 9.07
C SER A 292 -11.79 -11.52 10.46
N GLY A 293 -12.46 -10.89 11.44
CA GLY A 293 -11.98 -10.71 12.81
C GLY A 293 -10.94 -9.60 12.98
N ARG A 294 -10.84 -8.66 12.04
CA ARG A 294 -9.85 -7.58 12.01
C ARG A 294 -10.48 -6.21 12.22
N LEU A 295 -9.66 -5.22 12.55
CA LEU A 295 -10.14 -3.86 12.86
C LEU A 295 -9.87 -2.90 11.69
N PRO A 296 -10.90 -2.19 11.17
CA PRO A 296 -10.75 -1.18 10.11
C PRO A 296 -10.36 0.18 10.69
N SER A 297 -9.11 0.61 10.51
CA SER A 297 -8.64 1.97 10.85
C SER A 297 -8.81 2.91 9.66
N LEU A 298 -10.00 3.49 9.51
CA LEU A 298 -10.41 4.29 8.36
C LEU A 298 -10.73 5.73 8.77
N PRO A 299 -10.48 6.74 7.90
CA PRO A 299 -10.76 8.14 8.24
C PRO A 299 -12.25 8.44 8.22
N TYR A 300 -12.60 9.61 8.79
CA TYR A 300 -13.95 10.15 8.64
C TYR A 300 -14.23 10.49 7.18
N LYS A 301 -15.33 9.97 6.65
CA LYS A 301 -15.86 10.32 5.33
C LYS A 301 -17.07 11.21 5.52
N ARG A 302 -16.91 12.48 5.19
CA ARG A 302 -18.01 13.44 5.31
C ARG A 302 -19.16 13.05 4.36
N PRO A 303 -20.39 12.85 4.87
CA PRO A 303 -21.55 12.65 4.02
C PRO A 303 -21.76 13.84 3.06
N MET A 304 -22.06 13.55 1.80
CA MET A 304 -22.36 14.58 0.82
C MET A 304 -23.76 15.13 1.09
N THR A 305 -23.84 16.29 1.71
CA THR A 305 -25.09 17.03 1.92
C THR A 305 -25.12 18.24 0.98
N GLN A 306 -26.23 18.46 0.29
CA GLN A 306 -26.41 19.67 -0.51
C GLN A 306 -26.28 20.90 0.41
N LYS A 307 -25.74 21.99 -0.14
CA LYS A 307 -25.61 23.24 0.60
C LYS A 307 -27.01 23.67 1.12
N ASP A 308 -27.05 24.11 2.35
CA ASP A 308 -28.26 24.56 3.07
C ASP A 308 -29.26 23.48 3.47
N ASN A 309 -29.04 22.20 3.14
CA ASN A 309 -29.84 21.08 3.63
C ASN A 309 -29.43 20.63 5.02
N LEU A 310 -30.39 20.07 5.76
CA LEU A 310 -30.16 19.46 7.07
C LEU A 310 -29.17 18.30 6.93
N PRO A 311 -28.09 18.26 7.72
CA PRO A 311 -27.12 17.21 7.67
C PRO A 311 -27.67 15.87 8.19
N TRP A 312 -27.08 14.76 7.75
CA TRP A 312 -27.56 13.43 8.08
C TRP A 312 -27.58 13.15 9.60
N TYR A 313 -26.64 13.67 10.35
CA TYR A 313 -26.55 13.46 11.80
C TYR A 313 -27.69 14.11 12.62
N GLU A 314 -28.54 14.94 12.02
CA GLU A 314 -29.77 15.45 12.64
C GLU A 314 -30.94 14.45 12.57
N TYR A 315 -30.77 13.35 11.85
CA TYR A 315 -31.72 12.27 11.76
C TYR A 315 -31.23 11.10 12.61
N VAL A 316 -32.04 10.67 13.61
CA VAL A 316 -31.63 9.65 14.59
C VAL A 316 -32.39 8.37 14.28
N TYR A 317 -31.66 7.28 14.07
CA TYR A 317 -32.25 5.96 13.92
C TYR A 317 -32.66 5.40 15.28
N ASP A 318 -33.90 4.96 15.42
CA ASP A 318 -34.45 4.26 16.56
C ASP A 318 -34.56 2.76 16.23
N GLU A 319 -33.67 1.98 16.80
CA GLU A 319 -33.56 0.54 16.56
C GLU A 319 -34.79 -0.22 17.08
N TYR A 320 -35.35 0.21 18.21
CA TYR A 320 -36.51 -0.46 18.82
C TYR A 320 -37.77 -0.35 17.97
N TYR A 321 -38.05 0.82 17.39
CA TYR A 321 -39.20 1.07 16.56
C TYR A 321 -38.91 0.91 15.05
N ASP A 322 -37.68 0.60 14.66
CA ASP A 322 -37.21 0.55 13.27
C ASP A 322 -37.71 1.78 12.47
N CYS A 323 -37.38 2.95 12.95
CA CYS A 323 -37.73 4.21 12.32
C CYS A 323 -36.61 5.24 12.44
N ILE A 324 -36.64 6.27 11.58
CA ILE A 324 -35.72 7.39 11.68
C ILE A 324 -36.49 8.61 12.20
N LEU A 325 -36.06 9.17 13.34
CA LEU A 325 -36.60 10.40 13.88
C LEU A 325 -36.01 11.60 13.16
N CYS A 326 -36.86 12.48 12.63
CA CYS A 326 -36.42 13.75 12.04
C CYS A 326 -36.12 14.79 13.13
N PRO A 327 -35.45 15.94 12.82
CA PRO A 327 -35.17 17.01 13.79
C PRO A 327 -36.39 17.62 14.47
N GLN A 328 -37.61 17.38 13.96
CA GLN A 328 -38.88 17.77 14.56
C GLN A 328 -39.57 16.60 15.29
N TYR A 329 -38.81 15.55 15.63
CA TYR A 329 -39.24 14.36 16.37
C TYR A 329 -40.40 13.56 15.71
N HIS A 330 -40.57 13.68 14.40
CA HIS A 330 -41.55 12.86 13.67
C HIS A 330 -40.87 11.62 13.09
N PRO A 331 -41.46 10.43 13.25
CA PRO A 331 -40.89 9.20 12.72
C PRO A 331 -41.06 9.12 11.19
N LEU A 332 -39.99 8.74 10.53
CA LEU A 332 -39.94 8.25 9.16
C LEU A 332 -40.00 6.72 9.24
N SER A 333 -41.05 6.11 8.73
CA SER A 333 -41.23 4.68 8.80
C SER A 333 -40.54 3.97 7.64
N TYR A 334 -40.11 2.73 7.86
CA TYR A 334 -39.55 1.88 6.82
C TYR A 334 -40.53 1.79 5.63
N SER A 335 -40.03 1.92 4.43
CA SER A 335 -40.76 1.86 3.17
C SER A 335 -40.38 0.65 2.35
N THR A 336 -39.11 0.47 2.09
CA THR A 336 -38.54 -0.62 1.30
C THR A 336 -37.04 -0.66 1.42
N THR A 337 -36.41 -1.79 1.08
CA THR A 337 -34.99 -1.89 0.84
C THR A 337 -34.74 -2.06 -0.65
N ASN A 338 -33.89 -1.23 -1.23
CA ASN A 338 -33.60 -1.26 -2.66
C ASN A 338 -32.53 -2.31 -3.00
N ARG A 339 -32.31 -2.62 -4.29
CA ARG A 339 -31.29 -3.59 -4.75
C ARG A 339 -29.84 -3.19 -4.45
N GLU A 340 -29.61 -1.92 -4.14
CA GLU A 340 -28.29 -1.41 -3.76
C GLU A 340 -28.00 -1.57 -2.27
N GLY A 341 -28.92 -2.18 -1.50
CA GLY A 341 -28.76 -2.45 -0.07
C GLY A 341 -29.19 -1.29 0.83
N TYR A 342 -29.89 -0.26 0.31
CA TYR A 342 -30.35 0.84 1.14
C TYR A 342 -31.80 0.63 1.59
N ARG A 343 -32.03 0.59 2.91
CA ARG A 343 -33.33 0.75 3.57
C ARG A 343 -33.79 2.18 3.37
N GLU A 344 -34.98 2.39 2.89
CA GLU A 344 -35.59 3.70 2.69
C GLU A 344 -36.64 3.95 3.76
N TYR A 345 -36.45 5.01 4.54
CA TYR A 345 -37.39 5.50 5.54
C TYR A 345 -38.05 6.76 5.03
N LYS A 346 -39.39 6.81 5.04
CA LYS A 346 -40.16 7.90 4.44
C LYS A 346 -41.07 8.60 5.46
N SER A 347 -41.07 9.93 5.38
CA SER A 347 -41.98 10.76 6.18
C SER A 347 -43.41 10.76 5.60
N LYS A 348 -44.37 11.08 6.46
CA LYS A 348 -45.75 11.30 6.02
C LYS A 348 -45.91 12.71 5.43
N SER A 349 -46.44 12.81 4.20
CA SER A 349 -46.52 14.06 3.45
C SER A 349 -47.30 15.16 4.19
N TYR A 350 -48.40 14.81 4.88
CA TYR A 350 -49.23 15.79 5.58
C TYR A 350 -48.51 16.46 6.75
N ILE A 351 -47.57 15.77 7.38
CA ILE A 351 -46.71 16.33 8.46
C ILE A 351 -45.69 17.31 7.86
N CYS A 352 -45.05 16.92 6.78
CA CYS A 352 -43.99 17.75 6.17
C CYS A 352 -44.50 18.98 5.43
N LYS A 353 -45.82 18.99 5.02
CA LYS A 353 -46.42 20.17 4.38
C LYS A 353 -46.44 21.42 5.26
N SER A 354 -46.66 21.24 6.57
CA SER A 354 -46.69 22.31 7.56
C SER A 354 -45.40 22.47 8.37
N CYS A 355 -44.34 21.73 8.02
CA CYS A 355 -43.09 21.70 8.79
C CYS A 355 -42.31 22.99 8.61
N PRO A 356 -41.87 23.66 9.72
CA PRO A 356 -41.15 24.92 9.67
C PRO A 356 -39.75 24.80 9.04
N VAL A 357 -39.15 23.62 9.06
CA VAL A 357 -37.81 23.36 8.49
C VAL A 357 -37.87 22.68 7.12
N ARG A 358 -39.05 22.64 6.47
CA ARG A 358 -39.25 21.93 5.22
C ARG A 358 -38.24 22.32 4.13
N GLU A 359 -38.01 23.62 3.92
CA GLU A 359 -37.14 24.13 2.86
C GLU A 359 -35.70 23.60 2.98
N ARG A 360 -35.25 23.40 4.21
CA ARG A 360 -33.92 22.83 4.50
C ARG A 360 -33.91 21.30 4.59
N CYS A 361 -35.11 20.68 4.67
CA CYS A 361 -35.24 19.24 4.85
C CYS A 361 -35.52 18.51 3.52
N THR A 362 -36.52 18.97 2.75
CA THR A 362 -36.90 18.33 1.47
C THR A 362 -37.43 19.33 0.47
N GLN A 363 -36.92 19.21 -0.77
CA GLN A 363 -37.39 19.99 -1.92
C GLN A 363 -38.39 19.18 -2.78
N ASN A 364 -38.79 17.97 -2.34
CA ASN A 364 -39.70 17.12 -3.05
C ASN A 364 -41.09 17.78 -3.12
N GLN A 365 -41.66 17.84 -4.34
CA GLN A 365 -43.02 18.40 -4.60
C GLN A 365 -44.08 17.69 -3.80
N GLN A 366 -43.95 16.39 -3.55
CA GLN A 366 -44.88 15.60 -2.74
C GLN A 366 -44.71 15.83 -1.23
N CYS A 367 -43.79 16.68 -0.81
CA CYS A 367 -43.50 16.91 0.60
C CYS A 367 -43.15 15.64 1.39
N VAL A 368 -42.43 14.72 0.77
CA VAL A 368 -41.91 13.50 1.42
C VAL A 368 -40.39 13.61 1.57
N LYS A 369 -39.92 13.42 2.77
CA LYS A 369 -38.45 13.22 3.06
C LYS A 369 -38.19 11.72 3.03
N THR A 370 -37.19 11.33 2.26
CA THR A 370 -36.62 9.98 2.31
C THR A 370 -35.22 10.07 2.94
N VAL A 371 -34.96 9.24 3.91
CA VAL A 371 -33.63 9.01 4.49
C VAL A 371 -33.27 7.56 4.27
N THR A 372 -32.03 7.29 3.89
CA THR A 372 -31.57 5.93 3.56
C THR A 372 -30.51 5.48 4.55
N GLN A 373 -30.55 4.20 4.91
CA GLN A 373 -29.55 3.52 5.73
C GLN A 373 -29.15 2.23 5.02
N HIS A 374 -27.85 1.92 4.93
CA HIS A 374 -27.42 0.69 4.29
C HIS A 374 -27.65 -0.53 5.20
N VAL A 375 -27.94 -1.71 4.64
CA VAL A 375 -28.13 -2.96 5.42
C VAL A 375 -26.88 -3.29 6.25
N TRP A 376 -25.70 -2.86 5.79
CA TRP A 376 -24.41 -2.98 6.49
C TRP A 376 -24.00 -1.71 7.26
N GLN A 377 -24.95 -0.94 7.75
CA GLN A 377 -24.68 0.30 8.50
C GLN A 377 -23.88 0.02 9.78
N ASP A 378 -24.18 -1.08 10.46
CA ASP A 378 -23.53 -1.48 11.71
C ASP A 378 -22.02 -1.64 11.55
N TYR A 379 -21.56 -2.14 10.40
CA TYR A 379 -20.11 -2.25 10.09
C TYR A 379 -19.46 -0.88 9.89
N LEU A 380 -20.20 0.10 9.34
CA LEU A 380 -19.71 1.47 9.23
C LEU A 380 -19.60 2.14 10.61
N GLU A 381 -20.54 1.87 11.51
CA GLU A 381 -20.55 2.38 12.88
C GLU A 381 -19.42 1.77 13.71
N GLN A 382 -19.20 0.45 13.62
CA GLN A 382 -18.06 -0.19 14.23
C GLN A 382 -16.73 0.38 13.71
N ALA A 383 -16.62 0.68 12.41
CA ALA A 383 -15.44 1.34 11.85
C ALA A 383 -15.26 2.77 12.38
N GLU A 384 -16.34 3.51 12.71
CA GLU A 384 -16.26 4.81 13.38
C GLU A 384 -15.80 4.65 14.84
N ASP A 385 -16.26 3.63 15.55
CA ASP A 385 -15.82 3.36 16.93
C ASP A 385 -14.31 3.06 16.98
N VAL A 386 -13.81 2.23 16.05
CA VAL A 386 -12.37 1.99 15.88
C VAL A 386 -11.63 3.30 15.61
N ARG A 387 -12.14 4.14 14.68
CA ARG A 387 -11.54 5.44 14.34
C ARG A 387 -11.42 6.37 15.55
N LEU A 388 -12.41 6.37 16.44
CA LEU A 388 -12.45 7.22 17.64
C LEU A 388 -11.59 6.67 18.77
N SER A 389 -11.27 5.38 18.77
CA SER A 389 -10.43 4.73 19.77
C SER A 389 -8.98 5.26 19.75
N PRO A 390 -8.23 5.10 20.86
CA PRO A 390 -6.80 5.41 20.89
C PRO A 390 -6.02 4.66 19.81
N LEU A 391 -6.27 3.36 19.64
CA LEU A 391 -5.62 2.50 18.65
C LEU A 391 -5.86 3.01 17.22
N GLY A 392 -7.11 3.32 16.86
CA GLY A 392 -7.44 3.81 15.53
C GLY A 392 -6.78 5.15 15.20
N LYS A 393 -6.70 6.07 16.19
CA LYS A 393 -6.01 7.37 16.04
C LYS A 393 -4.50 7.19 15.83
N GLU A 394 -3.88 6.33 16.62
CA GLU A 394 -2.44 6.05 16.54
C GLU A 394 -2.09 5.38 15.22
N THR A 395 -2.78 4.30 14.84
CA THR A 395 -2.52 3.57 13.61
C THR A 395 -2.77 4.44 12.37
N TYR A 396 -3.84 5.23 12.34
CA TYR A 396 -4.09 6.13 11.22
C TYR A 396 -3.03 7.23 11.08
N ALA A 397 -2.50 7.75 12.19
CA ALA A 397 -1.43 8.74 12.18
C ALA A 397 -0.11 8.20 11.57
N LEU A 398 0.15 6.90 11.70
CA LEU A 398 1.33 6.25 11.11
C LEU A 398 1.28 6.17 9.58
N ARG A 399 0.12 6.34 8.94
CA ARG A 399 -0.06 6.22 7.49
C ARG A 399 0.90 7.12 6.70
N SER A 400 1.09 8.36 7.14
CA SER A 400 1.99 9.32 6.48
C SER A 400 3.47 8.91 6.55
N GLN A 401 3.86 8.20 7.60
CA GLN A 401 5.23 7.72 7.81
C GLN A 401 5.51 6.35 7.18
N THR A 402 4.46 5.63 6.78
CA THR A 402 4.50 4.28 6.21
C THR A 402 4.21 4.28 4.71
N ILE A 403 2.96 4.07 4.30
CA ILE A 403 2.59 3.84 2.89
C ILE A 403 2.89 5.06 2.01
N GLU A 404 2.66 6.29 2.50
CA GLU A 404 2.96 7.49 1.72
C GLU A 404 4.47 7.66 1.50
N ARG A 405 5.29 7.31 2.50
CA ARG A 405 6.74 7.30 2.37
C ARG A 405 7.24 6.19 1.45
N VAL A 406 6.62 5.00 1.49
CA VAL A 406 6.92 3.91 0.55
C VAL A 406 6.70 4.39 -0.89
N PHE A 407 5.59 5.06 -1.17
CA PHE A 407 5.31 5.61 -2.50
C PHE A 407 6.26 6.74 -2.90
N ALA A 408 6.61 7.60 -1.97
CA ALA A 408 7.61 8.64 -2.22
C ALA A 408 8.96 8.02 -2.59
N ASP A 409 9.43 7.04 -1.84
CA ASP A 409 10.70 6.34 -2.11
C ASP A 409 10.65 5.57 -3.43
N ALA A 410 9.55 4.87 -3.73
CA ALA A 410 9.36 4.16 -5.00
C ALA A 410 9.43 5.12 -6.20
N LYS A 411 8.80 6.28 -6.10
CA LYS A 411 8.77 7.29 -7.17
C LYS A 411 10.09 8.02 -7.35
N GLU A 412 10.74 8.43 -6.24
CA GLU A 412 11.94 9.27 -6.30
C GLU A 412 13.22 8.46 -6.41
N LYS A 413 13.36 7.40 -5.62
CA LYS A 413 14.61 6.62 -5.52
C LYS A 413 14.63 5.44 -6.49
N HIS A 414 13.45 4.89 -6.83
CA HIS A 414 13.32 3.71 -7.68
C HIS A 414 12.69 4.02 -9.05
N ALA A 415 12.55 5.30 -9.43
CA ALA A 415 12.04 5.79 -10.72
C ALA A 415 10.66 5.20 -11.12
N MET A 416 9.72 5.10 -10.17
CA MET A 416 8.41 4.50 -10.41
C MET A 416 7.35 5.50 -10.88
N ARG A 417 7.71 6.76 -11.19
CA ARG A 417 6.76 7.77 -11.71
C ARG A 417 6.24 7.48 -13.11
N TYR A 418 7.03 6.78 -13.90
CA TYR A 418 6.75 6.49 -15.31
C TYR A 418 7.25 5.08 -15.66
N THR A 419 6.40 4.29 -16.32
CA THR A 419 6.82 2.96 -16.82
C THR A 419 7.26 3.04 -18.28
N PRO A 420 8.40 2.44 -18.65
CA PRO A 420 8.80 2.29 -20.04
C PRO A 420 8.07 1.13 -20.74
N TYR A 421 7.44 0.25 -19.97
CA TYR A 421 6.75 -0.94 -20.46
C TYR A 421 5.31 -0.62 -20.87
N ARG A 422 4.72 -1.49 -21.68
CA ARG A 422 3.32 -1.48 -22.11
C ARG A 422 2.71 -2.84 -21.86
N GLY A 423 1.42 -2.84 -21.61
CA GLY A 423 0.66 -4.04 -21.25
C GLY A 423 0.71 -4.33 -19.75
N LEU A 424 -0.40 -4.83 -19.22
CA LEU A 424 -0.61 -5.02 -17.77
C LEU A 424 0.41 -5.99 -17.18
N ALA A 425 0.62 -7.17 -17.78
CA ALA A 425 1.56 -8.18 -17.30
C ALA A 425 3.00 -7.67 -17.21
N ALA A 426 3.49 -6.93 -18.23
CA ALA A 426 4.83 -6.38 -18.20
C ALA A 426 5.00 -5.27 -17.16
N VAL A 427 3.96 -4.46 -16.93
CA VAL A 427 3.96 -3.41 -15.91
C VAL A 427 3.87 -4.04 -14.52
N THR A 428 3.05 -5.06 -14.32
CA THR A 428 2.95 -5.82 -13.06
C THR A 428 4.30 -6.41 -12.65
N THR A 429 4.95 -7.13 -13.56
CA THR A 429 6.31 -7.67 -13.36
C THR A 429 7.30 -6.57 -12.97
N TRP A 430 7.27 -5.45 -13.68
CA TRP A 430 8.15 -4.32 -13.41
C TRP A 430 7.89 -3.67 -12.04
N VAL A 431 6.63 -3.52 -11.62
CA VAL A 431 6.23 -2.98 -10.32
C VAL A 431 6.66 -3.91 -9.19
N LYS A 432 6.42 -5.23 -9.32
CA LYS A 432 6.83 -6.24 -8.33
C LYS A 432 8.35 -6.22 -8.13
N LEU A 433 9.14 -6.15 -9.21
CA LEU A 433 10.60 -6.00 -9.12
C LEU A 433 11.04 -4.70 -8.42
N LYS A 434 10.32 -3.60 -8.65
CA LYS A 434 10.60 -2.33 -7.95
C LYS A 434 10.38 -2.45 -6.45
N PHE A 435 9.27 -3.05 -6.03
CA PHE A 435 8.99 -3.25 -4.62
C PHE A 435 9.88 -4.32 -3.98
N ALA A 436 10.22 -5.39 -4.69
CA ALA A 436 11.23 -6.34 -4.23
C ALA A 436 12.60 -5.65 -3.98
N ALA A 437 13.05 -4.81 -4.91
CA ALA A 437 14.28 -4.04 -4.76
C ALA A 437 14.20 -3.01 -3.60
N LEU A 438 13.03 -2.38 -3.40
CA LEU A 438 12.79 -1.47 -2.27
C LEU A 438 12.85 -2.22 -0.94
N ASN A 439 12.15 -3.35 -0.83
CA ASN A 439 12.16 -4.22 0.35
C ASN A 439 13.58 -4.71 0.67
N LEU A 440 14.29 -5.22 -0.33
CA LEU A 440 15.66 -5.71 -0.20
C LEU A 440 16.63 -4.62 0.24
N LYS A 441 16.53 -3.43 -0.35
CA LYS A 441 17.34 -2.28 0.05
C LYS A 441 17.12 -1.91 1.52
N LYS A 442 15.86 -1.85 1.94
CA LYS A 442 15.47 -1.56 3.32
C LYS A 442 15.99 -2.64 4.26
N PHE A 443 15.80 -3.91 3.91
CA PHE A 443 16.29 -5.05 4.68
C PHE A 443 17.82 -5.01 4.87
N ALA A 444 18.56 -4.82 3.79
CA ALA A 444 20.03 -4.73 3.84
C ALA A 444 20.52 -3.59 4.75
N ILE A 445 19.82 -2.46 4.75
CA ILE A 445 20.14 -1.32 5.63
C ILE A 445 19.82 -1.67 7.08
N HIS A 446 18.62 -2.21 7.37
CA HIS A 446 18.20 -2.56 8.73
C HIS A 446 19.12 -3.64 9.34
N LYS A 447 19.40 -4.71 8.59
CA LYS A 447 20.29 -5.81 9.01
C LYS A 447 21.70 -5.29 9.34
N TRP A 448 22.21 -4.35 8.54
CA TRP A 448 23.52 -3.76 8.78
C TRP A 448 23.55 -2.79 9.97
N MET A 449 22.46 -2.05 10.22
CA MET A 449 22.37 -1.10 11.34
C MET A 449 22.13 -1.77 12.70
N GLN A 450 21.55 -2.95 12.75
CA GLN A 450 21.17 -3.61 14.00
C GLN A 450 22.32 -3.83 14.98
N PRO A 451 23.54 -4.30 14.58
CA PRO A 451 24.67 -4.42 15.49
C PRO A 451 25.12 -3.09 16.07
N LEU A 452 25.10 -2.03 15.24
CA LEU A 452 25.48 -0.67 15.66
C LEU A 452 24.50 -0.10 16.68
N LEU A 453 23.19 -0.35 16.47
CA LEU A 453 22.14 0.07 17.39
C LEU A 453 22.23 -0.66 18.73
N LYS A 454 22.44 -1.98 18.71
CA LYS A 454 22.68 -2.77 19.93
C LYS A 454 23.88 -2.28 20.70
N PHE A 455 24.98 -1.98 20.01
CA PHE A 455 26.19 -1.42 20.61
C PHE A 455 25.95 -0.03 21.23
N ALA A 456 25.23 0.87 20.51
CA ALA A 456 24.87 2.18 21.04
C ALA A 456 23.98 2.10 22.29
N ILE A 457 22.98 1.19 22.28
CA ILE A 457 22.10 0.94 23.44
C ILE A 457 22.92 0.44 24.63
N SER A 458 23.80 -0.52 24.41
CA SER A 458 24.69 -1.05 25.46
C SER A 458 25.58 0.05 26.09
N ILE A 459 26.10 0.98 25.30
CA ILE A 459 26.86 2.13 25.81
C ILE A 459 25.93 3.03 26.65
N ILE A 460 24.74 3.34 26.17
CA ILE A 460 23.79 4.19 26.90
C ILE A 460 23.39 3.53 28.24
N GLU A 461 23.09 2.23 28.24
CA GLU A 461 22.74 1.48 29.45
C GLU A 461 23.90 1.48 30.45
N ALA A 462 25.14 1.22 29.99
CA ALA A 462 26.32 1.27 30.83
C ALA A 462 26.54 2.68 31.42
N THR A 463 26.31 3.72 30.62
CA THR A 463 26.42 5.11 31.07
C THR A 463 25.37 5.46 32.10
N LEU A 464 24.13 5.03 31.90
CA LEU A 464 23.01 5.22 32.86
C LEU A 464 23.24 4.46 34.17
N GLN A 465 23.80 3.23 34.10
CA GLN A 465 24.21 2.48 35.30
C GLN A 465 25.31 3.22 36.07
N ASN A 466 26.32 3.71 35.38
CA ASN A 466 27.42 4.49 36.01
C ASN A 466 26.86 5.79 36.63
N CYS A 467 25.93 6.50 35.99
CA CYS A 467 25.25 7.68 36.55
C CYS A 467 24.42 7.35 37.80
N LYS A 468 23.74 6.21 37.82
CA LYS A 468 23.00 5.74 39.02
C LYS A 468 23.92 5.38 40.17
N VAL A 469 25.06 4.74 39.88
CA VAL A 469 26.09 4.44 40.88
C VAL A 469 26.74 5.73 41.41
N ALA A 470 27.02 6.70 40.54
CA ALA A 470 27.56 8.01 40.95
C ALA A 470 26.57 8.80 41.81
N SER A 471 25.30 8.79 41.48
CA SER A 471 24.26 9.46 42.30
C SER A 471 24.05 8.79 43.65
N LEU A 472 24.14 7.46 43.73
CA LEU A 472 24.09 6.70 44.99
C LEU A 472 25.35 6.95 45.87
N THR A 473 26.53 7.11 45.25
CA THR A 473 27.76 7.44 45.98
C THR A 473 27.74 8.88 46.49
N ILE A 474 27.20 9.84 45.76
CA ILE A 474 27.02 11.22 46.20
C ILE A 474 25.99 11.26 47.33
N TRP A 475 24.86 10.57 47.22
CA TRP A 475 23.85 10.52 48.26
C TRP A 475 24.36 9.87 49.56
N ASN A 476 25.18 8.81 49.47
CA ASN A 476 25.82 8.19 50.60
C ASN A 476 26.92 9.09 51.23
N ALA A 477 27.58 9.93 50.44
CA ALA A 477 28.55 10.89 50.95
C ALA A 477 27.86 12.02 51.70
N ASP A 478 26.76 12.56 51.21
CA ASP A 478 25.94 13.58 51.89
C ASP A 478 25.27 13.04 53.15
N ALA A 479 24.81 11.78 53.14
CA ALA A 479 24.28 11.11 54.32
C ALA A 479 25.37 10.93 55.43
N LYS A 480 26.61 10.65 55.05
CA LYS A 480 27.74 10.58 56.00
C LYS A 480 28.19 11.95 56.50
N ALA A 481 28.12 13.01 55.68
CA ALA A 481 28.41 14.37 56.08
C ALA A 481 27.37 14.96 57.01
N SER A 482 26.09 14.61 56.91
CA SER A 482 25.02 15.00 57.79
C SER A 482 25.09 14.33 59.18
N ALA A 483 25.73 13.13 59.27
CA ALA A 483 25.92 12.43 60.57
C ALA A 483 27.03 12.99 61.40
N PHE A 484 27.86 13.94 60.94
CA PHE A 484 28.98 14.56 61.62
C PHE A 484 28.75 16.04 61.95
N ARG A 485 27.52 16.42 62.40
CA ARG A 485 27.30 17.73 63.05
C ARG A 485 27.53 17.59 64.55
N PRO A 486 28.56 18.24 65.13
CA PRO A 486 28.72 18.29 66.58
C PRO A 486 27.56 19.09 67.19
N SER A 487 26.89 18.50 68.19
CA SER A 487 25.88 19.17 69.03
C SER A 487 26.53 20.33 69.79
N ILE A 488 26.39 21.53 69.30
CA ILE A 488 26.67 22.74 70.09
C ILE A 488 25.41 22.93 70.98
N LYS A 489 25.58 22.61 72.27
CA LYS A 489 24.62 23.02 73.32
C LYS A 489 24.74 24.55 73.47
N PRO A 490 23.65 25.32 73.54
CA PRO A 490 23.69 26.69 73.97
C PRO A 490 23.87 26.68 75.51
N MET A 491 24.92 27.35 75.98
CA MET A 491 25.01 27.81 77.34
C MET A 491 24.37 29.19 77.43
N LEU A 492 23.38 29.29 78.38
CA LEU A 492 22.66 30.43 78.88
C LEU A 492 21.67 31.13 77.97
#